data_fcfc696daaf38557c29ce3c0af9e4076
#
_entry.id   fcfc696daaf38557c29ce3c0af9e4076
#
_cell.length_a   1.000
_cell.length_b   1.000
_cell.length_c   1.000
_cell.angle_alpha   90.00
_cell.angle_beta   90.00
_cell.angle_gamma   90.00
#
_symmetry.space_group_name_H-M   'P 1'
#
loop_
_entity.id
_entity.type
_entity.pdbx_description
1 polymer ?
#
loop_
_entity_poly.entity_id
_entity_poly.type
_entity_poly.pdbx_seq_one_letter_code
_entity_poly.pdbx_strand_id
1 'polypeptide(L)'
;MRLSENKPIIVVENLSARFGSNIVFEDVSFQVNKGEILVVVGESGCGKSTLLKIMIGLQKPFSGKILFRGSDITSAGEDEMNKYRQNIGVLFQSSALFSSMRLRENIALPLQEYTNLDSAMINMIIKMKLGMVNLAGYENHYPSELSGGMKKRAGIARAMALDPTVLFFDELSAGLDPVTAVELDDLIIKTNEALGTTMVIVTHELESICKIAHRVVMLDKTAKGIIAEGDPQGLKEKSTDPRVRSFFLRQLPDADYRDGAYGK
;
A
#
# COMPACT_ATOMS: atom_id res chain seq x y z
N MET A 1 -4.97 -13.95 20.77
CA MET A 1 -5.50 -12.57 20.91
C MET A 1 -6.83 -12.53 20.18
N ARG A 2 -7.97 -12.26 20.87
CA ARG A 2 -9.30 -12.27 20.24
C ARG A 2 -9.37 -11.15 19.23
N LEU A 3 -9.68 -11.47 17.97
CA LEU A 3 -10.07 -10.50 16.94
C LEU A 3 -11.31 -9.77 17.48
N SER A 4 -11.12 -8.55 17.98
CA SER A 4 -12.23 -7.61 18.23
C SER A 4 -13.01 -7.50 16.94
N GLU A 5 -14.33 -7.35 17.01
CA GLU A 5 -15.25 -7.17 15.89
C GLU A 5 -14.59 -6.43 14.73
N ASN A 6 -14.37 -7.17 13.64
CA ASN A 6 -13.52 -6.76 12.52
C ASN A 6 -14.27 -5.70 11.68
N LYS A 7 -14.38 -4.48 12.25
CA LYS A 7 -15.08 -3.38 11.59
C LYS A 7 -14.21 -2.84 10.46
N PRO A 8 -14.70 -2.82 9.21
CA PRO A 8 -13.90 -2.32 8.10
C PRO A 8 -13.59 -0.84 8.28
N ILE A 9 -12.33 -0.46 8.02
CA ILE A 9 -11.89 0.94 8.02
C ILE A 9 -12.03 1.57 6.63
N ILE A 10 -11.85 0.75 5.58
CA ILE A 10 -12.09 1.13 4.19
C ILE A 10 -13.05 0.12 3.58
N VAL A 11 -14.04 0.60 2.82
CA VAL A 11 -14.93 -0.22 2.01
C VAL A 11 -14.87 0.30 0.58
N VAL A 12 -14.54 -0.58 -0.35
CA VAL A 12 -14.55 -0.32 -1.80
C VAL A 12 -15.80 -0.97 -2.36
N GLU A 13 -16.66 -0.20 -3.03
CA GLU A 13 -17.95 -0.67 -3.54
C GLU A 13 -18.07 -0.39 -5.04
N ASN A 14 -18.18 -1.46 -5.83
CA ASN A 14 -18.45 -1.44 -7.28
C ASN A 14 -17.53 -0.49 -8.05
N LEU A 15 -16.25 -0.45 -7.63
CA LEU A 15 -15.27 0.50 -8.15
C LEU A 15 -14.82 0.11 -9.55
N SER A 16 -14.90 1.06 -10.49
CA SER A 16 -14.42 0.86 -11.85
C SER A 16 -13.46 1.98 -12.26
N ALA A 17 -12.46 1.62 -13.07
CA ALA A 17 -11.48 2.57 -13.61
C ALA A 17 -11.27 2.36 -15.11
N ARG A 18 -11.19 3.48 -15.85
CA ARG A 18 -10.90 3.48 -17.29
C ARG A 18 -10.07 4.69 -17.70
N PHE A 19 -9.33 4.56 -18.81
CA PHE A 19 -8.63 5.64 -19.49
C PHE A 19 -9.14 5.71 -20.94
N GLY A 20 -9.92 6.73 -21.24
CA GLY A 20 -10.66 6.80 -22.51
C GLY A 20 -11.60 5.58 -22.67
N SER A 21 -11.42 4.83 -23.72
CA SER A 21 -12.16 3.57 -23.98
C SER A 21 -11.54 2.34 -23.32
N ASN A 22 -10.33 2.44 -22.77
CA ASN A 22 -9.64 1.30 -22.16
C ASN A 22 -10.09 1.10 -20.71
N ILE A 23 -10.77 -0.01 -20.46
CA ILE A 23 -11.19 -0.42 -19.13
C ILE A 23 -10.00 -1.07 -18.42
N VAL A 24 -9.64 -0.54 -17.26
CA VAL A 24 -8.58 -1.07 -16.40
C VAL A 24 -9.13 -2.18 -15.51
N PHE A 25 -10.21 -1.87 -14.78
CA PHE A 25 -10.99 -2.83 -14.00
C PHE A 25 -12.42 -2.34 -13.85
N GLU A 26 -13.34 -3.26 -13.60
CA GLU A 26 -14.76 -3.02 -13.41
C GLU A 26 -15.26 -3.74 -12.16
N ASP A 27 -16.23 -3.12 -11.48
CA ASP A 27 -17.02 -3.70 -10.40
C ASP A 27 -16.19 -4.33 -9.26
N VAL A 28 -15.06 -3.71 -8.93
CA VAL A 28 -14.17 -4.15 -7.87
C VAL A 28 -14.76 -3.77 -6.51
N SER A 29 -15.00 -4.77 -5.65
CA SER A 29 -15.54 -4.57 -4.30
C SER A 29 -14.77 -5.41 -3.30
N PHE A 30 -14.28 -4.78 -2.23
CA PHE A 30 -13.61 -5.43 -1.10
C PHE A 30 -13.59 -4.50 0.11
N GLN A 31 -13.16 -5.02 1.24
CA GLN A 31 -13.04 -4.26 2.48
C GLN A 31 -11.61 -4.32 3.00
N VAL A 32 -11.19 -3.34 3.79
CA VAL A 32 -9.95 -3.37 4.56
C VAL A 32 -10.31 -3.25 6.04
N ASN A 33 -9.94 -4.24 6.83
CA ASN A 33 -10.24 -4.26 8.25
C ASN A 33 -9.23 -3.45 9.06
N LYS A 34 -9.66 -2.90 10.19
CA LYS A 34 -8.76 -2.15 11.07
C LYS A 34 -7.63 -3.04 11.58
N GLY A 35 -6.38 -2.58 11.48
CA GLY A 35 -5.19 -3.30 11.92
C GLY A 35 -4.75 -4.43 10.98
N GLU A 36 -5.43 -4.60 9.84
CA GLU A 36 -5.09 -5.61 8.83
C GLU A 36 -3.93 -5.13 7.94
N ILE A 37 -3.08 -6.07 7.53
CA ILE A 37 -2.19 -5.92 6.39
C ILE A 37 -2.87 -6.60 5.19
N LEU A 38 -3.51 -5.80 4.34
CA LEU A 38 -4.08 -6.25 3.08
C LEU A 38 -3.06 -6.08 1.96
N VAL A 39 -2.81 -7.14 1.18
CA VAL A 39 -1.92 -7.06 0.02
C VAL A 39 -2.71 -7.18 -1.27
N VAL A 40 -2.53 -6.23 -2.19
CA VAL A 40 -3.11 -6.25 -3.53
C VAL A 40 -2.07 -6.79 -4.51
N VAL A 41 -2.40 -7.90 -5.15
CA VAL A 41 -1.52 -8.60 -6.09
C VAL A 41 -2.13 -8.72 -7.47
N GLY A 42 -1.36 -9.19 -8.43
CA GLY A 42 -1.78 -9.46 -9.80
C GLY A 42 -0.68 -9.13 -10.82
N GLU A 43 -0.89 -9.50 -12.06
CA GLU A 43 0.06 -9.27 -13.15
C GLU A 43 0.32 -7.79 -13.42
N SER A 44 1.42 -7.51 -14.13
CA SER A 44 1.72 -6.13 -14.57
C SER A 44 0.60 -5.61 -15.48
N GLY A 45 0.13 -4.40 -15.20
CA GLY A 45 -0.95 -3.76 -15.97
C GLY A 45 -2.37 -4.17 -15.59
N CYS A 46 -2.62 -5.00 -14.57
CA CYS A 46 -3.97 -5.34 -14.11
C CYS A 46 -4.67 -4.22 -13.30
N GLY A 47 -4.00 -3.09 -13.03
CA GLY A 47 -4.63 -1.94 -12.41
C GLY A 47 -4.30 -1.69 -10.94
N LYS A 48 -3.37 -2.43 -10.30
CA LYS A 48 -3.00 -2.28 -8.89
C LYS A 48 -2.65 -0.84 -8.48
N SER A 49 -1.71 -0.22 -9.20
CA SER A 49 -1.32 1.18 -8.91
C SER A 49 -2.44 2.18 -9.23
N THR A 50 -3.35 1.87 -10.18
CA THR A 50 -4.54 2.67 -10.44
C THR A 50 -5.51 2.57 -9.26
N LEU A 51 -5.78 1.37 -8.77
CA LEU A 51 -6.61 1.14 -7.59
C LEU A 51 -6.03 1.89 -6.38
N LEU A 52 -4.72 1.76 -6.13
CA LEU A 52 -4.06 2.47 -5.05
C LEU A 52 -4.22 3.99 -5.19
N LYS A 53 -3.99 4.56 -6.39
CA LYS A 53 -4.16 6.01 -6.64
C LYS A 53 -5.59 6.50 -6.38
N ILE A 54 -6.58 5.68 -6.70
CA ILE A 54 -7.98 6.00 -6.40
C ILE A 54 -8.22 5.94 -4.88
N MET A 55 -7.72 4.88 -4.21
CA MET A 55 -7.88 4.72 -2.77
C MET A 55 -7.24 5.87 -1.97
N ILE A 56 -6.12 6.43 -2.42
CA ILE A 56 -5.48 7.59 -1.75
C ILE A 56 -6.00 8.95 -2.23
N GLY A 57 -7.02 8.96 -3.10
CA GLY A 57 -7.65 10.18 -3.58
C GLY A 57 -6.83 10.99 -4.60
N LEU A 58 -5.81 10.40 -5.23
CA LEU A 58 -5.03 11.04 -6.31
C LEU A 58 -5.70 10.92 -7.68
N GLN A 59 -6.64 9.99 -7.84
CA GLN A 59 -7.37 9.77 -9.08
C GLN A 59 -8.84 9.51 -8.76
N LYS A 60 -9.75 10.08 -9.54
CA LYS A 60 -11.17 9.77 -9.42
C LYS A 60 -11.48 8.44 -10.11
N PRO A 61 -12.35 7.59 -9.54
CA PRO A 61 -12.84 6.41 -10.22
C PRO A 61 -13.75 6.80 -11.39
N PHE A 62 -13.99 5.86 -12.29
CA PHE A 62 -15.01 6.00 -13.33
C PHE A 62 -16.42 5.85 -12.74
N SER A 63 -16.62 4.86 -11.88
CA SER A 63 -17.83 4.62 -11.10
C SER A 63 -17.50 3.90 -9.80
N GLY A 64 -18.52 3.73 -8.93
CA GLY A 64 -18.35 3.15 -7.61
C GLY A 64 -17.89 4.17 -6.57
N LYS A 65 -17.67 3.72 -5.37
CA LYS A 65 -17.25 4.57 -4.25
C LYS A 65 -16.29 3.89 -3.29
N ILE A 66 -15.60 4.71 -2.52
CA ILE A 66 -14.73 4.29 -1.43
C ILE A 66 -15.20 4.98 -0.15
N LEU A 67 -15.51 4.18 0.85
CA LEU A 67 -15.88 4.68 2.17
C LEU A 67 -14.67 4.53 3.10
N PHE A 68 -14.29 5.62 3.74
CA PHE A 68 -13.33 5.63 4.85
C PHE A 68 -14.08 5.91 6.15
N ARG A 69 -14.06 4.96 7.09
CA ARG A 69 -14.83 5.04 8.35
C ARG A 69 -16.32 5.37 8.11
N GLY A 70 -16.86 4.88 7.00
CA GLY A 70 -18.27 5.12 6.61
C GLY A 70 -18.53 6.41 5.82
N SER A 71 -17.54 7.30 5.67
CA SER A 71 -17.66 8.52 4.87
C SER A 71 -17.17 8.28 3.44
N ASP A 72 -17.95 8.67 2.43
CA ASP A 72 -17.57 8.55 1.01
C ASP A 72 -16.48 9.57 0.66
N ILE A 73 -15.28 9.08 0.33
CA ILE A 73 -14.14 9.92 -0.07
C ILE A 73 -14.11 10.19 -1.57
N THR A 74 -14.87 9.49 -2.39
CA THR A 74 -14.88 9.67 -3.85
C THR A 74 -15.65 10.91 -4.29
N SER A 75 -16.67 11.28 -3.52
CA SER A 75 -17.48 12.49 -3.71
C SER A 75 -17.13 13.62 -2.74
N ALA A 76 -16.14 13.41 -1.86
CA ALA A 76 -15.75 14.35 -0.82
C ALA A 76 -15.25 15.69 -1.39
N GLY A 77 -15.61 16.78 -0.70
CA GLY A 77 -15.05 18.11 -0.93
C GLY A 77 -13.60 18.22 -0.42
N GLU A 78 -12.96 19.36 -0.69
CA GLU A 78 -11.53 19.55 -0.36
C GLU A 78 -11.26 19.43 1.16
N ASP A 79 -12.13 19.97 2.00
CA ASP A 79 -11.98 19.90 3.46
C ASP A 79 -12.05 18.46 3.99
N GLU A 80 -12.96 17.66 3.44
CA GLU A 80 -13.11 16.24 3.81
C GLU A 80 -11.90 15.43 3.30
N MET A 81 -11.44 15.72 2.08
CA MET A 81 -10.23 15.12 1.53
C MET A 81 -8.98 15.47 2.32
N ASN A 82 -8.87 16.70 2.83
CA ASN A 82 -7.77 17.09 3.71
C ASN A 82 -7.79 16.32 5.03
N LYS A 83 -8.97 16.11 5.62
CA LYS A 83 -9.11 15.23 6.81
C LYS A 83 -8.73 13.78 6.49
N TYR A 84 -9.11 13.28 5.31
CA TYR A 84 -8.71 11.94 4.87
C TYR A 84 -7.18 11.84 4.73
N ARG A 85 -6.54 12.80 4.05
CA ARG A 85 -5.08 12.84 3.84
C ARG A 85 -4.28 12.85 5.14
N GLN A 86 -4.79 13.50 6.19
CA GLN A 86 -4.16 13.47 7.53
C GLN A 86 -4.25 12.08 8.20
N ASN A 87 -5.20 11.26 7.81
CA ASN A 87 -5.40 9.91 8.35
C ASN A 87 -4.68 8.81 7.57
N ILE A 88 -4.03 9.15 6.45
CA ILE A 88 -3.31 8.19 5.63
C ILE A 88 -1.83 8.60 5.48
N GLY A 89 -0.96 7.60 5.38
CA GLY A 89 0.42 7.77 4.97
C GLY A 89 0.69 6.98 3.69
N VAL A 90 1.50 7.53 2.80
CA VAL A 90 1.74 6.91 1.49
C VAL A 90 3.23 6.80 1.22
N LEU A 91 3.68 5.63 0.79
CA LEU A 91 5.00 5.39 0.23
C LEU A 91 4.87 4.90 -1.20
N PHE A 92 5.38 5.67 -2.13
CA PHE A 92 5.47 5.28 -3.55
C PHE A 92 6.73 4.47 -3.84
N GLN A 93 6.74 3.78 -4.97
CA GLN A 93 7.85 2.93 -5.42
C GLN A 93 9.22 3.66 -5.38
N SER A 94 9.29 4.92 -5.75
CA SER A 94 10.51 5.72 -5.72
C SER A 94 10.86 6.32 -4.35
N SER A 95 10.12 5.98 -3.29
CA SER A 95 10.12 6.61 -1.96
C SER A 95 9.65 8.07 -1.95
N ALA A 96 9.62 8.74 -3.09
CA ALA A 96 9.19 10.11 -3.33
C ALA A 96 9.75 11.15 -2.32
N LEU A 97 10.95 10.91 -1.78
CA LEU A 97 11.64 11.89 -0.94
C LEU A 97 12.05 13.10 -1.78
N PHE A 98 11.90 14.28 -1.22
CA PHE A 98 12.40 15.51 -1.84
C PHE A 98 13.93 15.51 -1.77
N SER A 99 14.59 15.38 -2.92
CA SER A 99 16.05 15.23 -3.02
C SER A 99 16.83 16.46 -2.55
N SER A 100 16.20 17.64 -2.61
CA SER A 100 16.76 18.91 -2.14
C SER A 100 16.60 19.14 -0.64
N MET A 101 15.88 18.26 0.07
CA MET A 101 15.61 18.34 1.49
C MET A 101 16.32 17.25 2.25
N ARG A 102 16.82 17.57 3.45
CA ARG A 102 17.36 16.59 4.39
C ARG A 102 16.25 15.67 4.91
N LEU A 103 16.58 14.54 5.53
CA LEU A 103 15.56 13.64 6.09
C LEU A 103 14.68 14.32 7.12
N ARG A 104 15.26 15.15 8.00
CA ARG A 104 14.50 15.93 8.96
C ARG A 104 13.45 16.83 8.30
N GLU A 105 13.78 17.46 7.18
CA GLU A 105 12.90 18.36 6.46
C GLU A 105 11.79 17.58 5.72
N ASN A 106 12.16 16.43 5.13
CA ASN A 106 11.19 15.53 4.52
C ASN A 106 10.12 15.04 5.52
N ILE A 107 10.51 14.71 6.76
CA ILE A 107 9.59 14.23 7.79
C ILE A 107 8.85 15.40 8.44
N ALA A 108 9.47 16.57 8.57
CA ALA A 108 8.84 17.76 9.11
C ALA A 108 7.70 18.27 8.23
N LEU A 109 7.81 18.12 6.90
CA LEU A 109 6.89 18.73 5.95
C LEU A 109 5.40 18.44 6.23
N PRO A 110 4.95 17.18 6.37
CA PRO A 110 3.55 16.90 6.71
C PRO A 110 3.15 17.46 8.09
N LEU A 111 4.06 17.49 9.05
CA LEU A 111 3.78 18.06 10.37
C LEU A 111 3.58 19.58 10.30
N GLN A 112 4.39 20.28 9.53
CA GLN A 112 4.29 21.72 9.34
C GLN A 112 3.03 22.12 8.56
N GLU A 113 2.63 21.29 7.59
CA GLU A 113 1.44 21.55 6.76
C GLU A 113 0.13 21.31 7.50
N TYR A 114 0.06 20.26 8.31
CA TYR A 114 -1.19 19.81 8.90
C TYR A 114 -1.32 19.99 10.41
N THR A 115 -0.31 20.56 11.10
CA THR A 115 -0.36 20.78 12.54
C THR A 115 0.19 22.15 12.92
N ASN A 116 -0.15 22.59 14.14
CA ASN A 116 0.40 23.81 14.75
C ASN A 116 1.48 23.49 15.80
N LEU A 117 2.22 22.39 15.63
CA LEU A 117 3.28 21.99 16.55
C LEU A 117 4.47 22.94 16.46
N ASP A 118 5.07 23.22 17.60
CA ASP A 118 6.31 24.00 17.65
C ASP A 118 7.51 23.19 17.12
N SER A 119 8.62 23.88 16.83
CA SER A 119 9.81 23.24 16.28
C SER A 119 10.46 22.23 17.21
N ALA A 120 10.30 22.35 18.53
CA ALA A 120 10.84 21.39 19.50
C ALA A 120 10.06 20.07 19.42
N MET A 121 8.73 20.14 19.39
CA MET A 121 7.85 18.98 19.22
C MET A 121 8.08 18.29 17.86
N ILE A 122 8.17 19.06 16.78
CA ILE A 122 8.48 18.52 15.43
C ILE A 122 9.82 17.78 15.47
N ASN A 123 10.86 18.34 16.05
CA ASN A 123 12.17 17.69 16.14
C ASN A 123 12.12 16.39 16.99
N MET A 124 11.30 16.34 18.03
CA MET A 124 11.10 15.12 18.82
C MET A 124 10.42 14.03 17.97
N ILE A 125 9.37 14.37 17.25
CA ILE A 125 8.66 13.43 16.35
C ILE A 125 9.61 12.91 15.27
N ILE A 126 10.42 13.76 14.64
CA ILE A 126 11.39 13.37 13.63
C ILE A 126 12.36 12.31 14.18
N LYS A 127 12.96 12.55 15.35
CA LYS A 127 13.88 11.59 15.99
C LYS A 127 13.19 10.28 16.29
N MET A 128 11.96 10.33 16.82
CA MET A 128 11.17 9.14 17.11
C MET A 128 10.89 8.34 15.83
N LYS A 129 10.39 8.98 14.75
CA LYS A 129 10.06 8.30 13.49
C LYS A 129 11.29 7.72 12.80
N LEU A 130 12.41 8.42 12.80
CA LEU A 130 13.69 7.89 12.30
C LEU A 130 14.19 6.73 13.15
N GLY A 131 14.05 6.81 14.46
CA GLY A 131 14.37 5.69 15.36
C GLY A 131 13.56 4.44 15.07
N MET A 132 12.25 4.57 14.82
CA MET A 132 11.35 3.45 14.49
C MET A 132 11.78 2.69 13.22
N VAL A 133 12.40 3.38 12.27
CA VAL A 133 12.85 2.77 11.00
C VAL A 133 14.37 2.47 10.98
N ASN A 134 15.04 2.48 12.14
CA ASN A 134 16.48 2.25 12.27
C ASN A 134 17.35 3.27 11.49
N LEU A 135 16.94 4.54 11.51
CA LEU A 135 17.67 5.66 10.90
C LEU A 135 17.98 6.77 11.90
N ALA A 136 18.09 6.44 13.20
CA ALA A 136 18.54 7.39 14.22
C ALA A 136 19.94 7.92 13.87
N GLY A 137 20.14 9.25 13.94
CA GLY A 137 21.40 9.90 13.58
C GLY A 137 21.53 10.31 12.11
N TYR A 138 20.57 9.94 11.24
CA TYR A 138 20.55 10.32 9.82
C TYR A 138 19.71 11.56 9.51
N GLU A 139 19.27 12.30 10.52
CA GLU A 139 18.36 13.46 10.38
C GLU A 139 18.88 14.51 9.39
N ASN A 140 20.20 14.69 9.34
CA ASN A 140 20.85 15.73 8.54
C ASN A 140 21.32 15.26 7.16
N HIS A 141 21.12 13.96 6.81
CA HIS A 141 21.53 13.43 5.50
C HIS A 141 20.50 13.79 4.42
N TYR A 142 21.00 13.97 3.21
CA TYR A 142 20.17 14.08 2.01
C TYR A 142 19.82 12.68 1.47
N PRO A 143 18.70 12.55 0.75
CA PRO A 143 18.34 11.27 0.11
C PRO A 143 19.45 10.70 -0.80
N SER A 144 20.26 11.55 -1.45
CA SER A 144 21.37 11.14 -2.30
C SER A 144 22.49 10.40 -1.57
N GLU A 145 22.60 10.61 -0.26
CA GLU A 145 23.63 9.99 0.60
C GLU A 145 23.19 8.63 1.17
N LEU A 146 21.97 8.16 0.84
CA LEU A 146 21.39 6.96 1.39
C LEU A 146 21.36 5.80 0.39
N SER A 147 21.47 4.55 0.89
CA SER A 147 21.18 3.36 0.11
C SER A 147 19.69 3.27 -0.29
N GLY A 148 19.34 2.39 -1.22
CA GLY A 148 17.96 2.16 -1.63
C GLY A 148 17.04 1.78 -0.46
N GLY A 149 17.48 0.85 0.38
CA GLY A 149 16.74 0.43 1.58
C GLY A 149 16.59 1.56 2.61
N MET A 150 17.63 2.36 2.84
CA MET A 150 17.54 3.53 3.72
C MET A 150 16.56 4.58 3.18
N LYS A 151 16.50 4.80 1.86
CA LYS A 151 15.50 5.69 1.24
C LYS A 151 14.08 5.20 1.48
N LYS A 152 13.83 3.89 1.34
CA LYS A 152 12.54 3.27 1.64
C LYS A 152 12.14 3.47 3.10
N ARG A 153 13.04 3.17 4.03
CA ARG A 153 12.84 3.36 5.48
C ARG A 153 12.55 4.84 5.81
N ALA A 154 13.28 5.79 5.24
CA ALA A 154 13.03 7.21 5.43
C ALA A 154 11.65 7.64 4.86
N GLY A 155 11.24 7.08 3.72
CA GLY A 155 9.92 7.27 3.16
C GLY A 155 8.80 6.74 4.06
N ILE A 156 9.01 5.58 4.72
CA ILE A 156 8.09 5.03 5.74
C ILE A 156 8.02 6.00 6.94
N ALA A 157 9.16 6.49 7.45
CA ALA A 157 9.19 7.46 8.55
C ALA A 157 8.36 8.72 8.22
N ARG A 158 8.51 9.25 7.00
CA ARG A 158 7.70 10.38 6.54
C ARG A 158 6.21 10.02 6.44
N ALA A 159 5.88 8.86 5.87
CA ALA A 159 4.49 8.40 5.77
C ALA A 159 3.84 8.25 7.15
N MET A 160 4.61 7.91 8.18
CA MET A 160 4.15 7.78 9.56
C MET A 160 4.16 9.09 10.36
N ALA A 161 4.59 10.23 9.81
CA ALA A 161 4.81 11.46 10.57
C ALA A 161 3.58 11.95 11.34
N LEU A 162 2.39 11.84 10.73
CA LEU A 162 1.10 12.25 11.32
C LEU A 162 0.39 11.15 12.11
N ASP A 163 1.04 10.03 12.43
CA ASP A 163 0.41 8.85 13.06
C ASP A 163 -0.86 8.39 12.33
N PRO A 164 -0.76 8.11 11.01
CA PRO A 164 -1.93 7.81 10.19
C PRO A 164 -2.60 6.50 10.63
N THR A 165 -3.90 6.41 10.39
CA THR A 165 -4.68 5.19 10.67
C THR A 165 -4.40 4.10 9.63
N VAL A 166 -4.09 4.51 8.39
CA VAL A 166 -3.82 3.61 7.26
C VAL A 166 -2.54 4.02 6.56
N LEU A 167 -1.68 3.04 6.29
CA LEU A 167 -0.50 3.20 5.44
C LEU A 167 -0.72 2.52 4.10
N PHE A 168 -0.40 3.20 3.03
CA PHE A 168 -0.44 2.69 1.66
C PHE A 168 0.98 2.57 1.11
N PHE A 169 1.33 1.40 0.58
CA PHE A 169 2.64 1.14 0.00
C PHE A 169 2.53 0.64 -1.44
N ASP A 170 3.22 1.29 -2.36
CA ASP A 170 3.31 0.88 -3.76
C ASP A 170 4.71 0.30 -4.02
N GLU A 171 4.81 -1.02 -4.26
CA GLU A 171 6.03 -1.75 -4.60
C GLU A 171 7.20 -1.48 -3.60
N LEU A 172 6.95 -1.81 -2.32
CA LEU A 172 7.84 -1.49 -1.20
C LEU A 172 9.26 -2.01 -1.38
N SER A 173 9.43 -3.28 -1.76
CA SER A 173 10.71 -3.99 -1.91
C SER A 173 11.33 -3.87 -3.30
N ALA A 174 10.64 -3.22 -4.25
CA ALA A 174 11.15 -3.13 -5.62
C ALA A 174 12.54 -2.50 -5.72
N GLY A 175 13.46 -3.22 -6.38
CA GLY A 175 14.84 -2.76 -6.60
C GLY A 175 15.77 -2.90 -5.40
N LEU A 176 15.35 -3.62 -4.35
CA LEU A 176 16.20 -3.96 -3.20
C LEU A 176 16.81 -5.35 -3.37
N ASP A 177 17.94 -5.56 -2.71
CA ASP A 177 18.49 -6.91 -2.55
C ASP A 177 17.62 -7.74 -1.59
N PRO A 178 17.67 -9.09 -1.65
CA PRO A 178 16.81 -9.95 -0.85
C PRO A 178 16.91 -9.74 0.67
N VAL A 179 18.11 -9.46 1.18
CA VAL A 179 18.31 -9.25 2.62
C VAL A 179 17.64 -7.97 3.08
N THR A 180 17.84 -6.88 2.35
CA THR A 180 17.19 -5.59 2.63
C THR A 180 15.66 -5.68 2.50
N ALA A 181 15.14 -6.49 1.55
CA ALA A 181 13.70 -6.72 1.40
C ALA A 181 13.13 -7.43 2.65
N VAL A 182 13.80 -8.49 3.14
CA VAL A 182 13.40 -9.22 4.36
C VAL A 182 13.41 -8.31 5.59
N GLU A 183 14.42 -7.44 5.74
CA GLU A 183 14.47 -6.46 6.84
C GLU A 183 13.33 -5.43 6.77
N LEU A 184 12.90 -5.09 5.57
CA LEU A 184 11.80 -4.15 5.35
C LEU A 184 10.46 -4.81 5.69
N ASP A 185 10.27 -6.08 5.33
CA ASP A 185 9.12 -6.89 5.74
C ASP A 185 9.00 -6.97 7.27
N ASP A 186 10.13 -7.24 7.96
CA ASP A 186 10.17 -7.26 9.43
C ASP A 186 9.80 -5.91 10.05
N LEU A 187 10.24 -4.81 9.43
CA LEU A 187 9.85 -3.47 9.86
C LEU A 187 8.33 -3.25 9.71
N ILE A 188 7.73 -3.70 8.61
CA ILE A 188 6.28 -3.61 8.37
C ILE A 188 5.50 -4.39 9.43
N ILE A 189 5.87 -5.65 9.68
CA ILE A 189 5.23 -6.49 10.70
C ILE A 189 5.31 -5.83 12.08
N LYS A 190 6.53 -5.44 12.51
CA LYS A 190 6.75 -4.79 13.80
C LYS A 190 5.96 -3.49 13.94
N THR A 191 5.89 -2.69 12.87
CA THR A 191 5.11 -1.45 12.86
C THR A 191 3.61 -1.71 12.99
N ASN A 192 3.08 -2.72 12.28
CA ASN A 192 1.68 -3.11 12.38
C ASN A 192 1.35 -3.63 13.78
N GLU A 193 2.16 -4.53 14.33
CA GLU A 193 1.96 -5.12 15.67
C GLU A 193 2.06 -4.07 16.79
N ALA A 194 3.03 -3.17 16.72
CA ALA A 194 3.27 -2.17 17.77
C ALA A 194 2.22 -1.05 17.77
N LEU A 195 1.77 -0.62 16.59
CA LEU A 195 0.89 0.54 16.45
C LEU A 195 -0.56 0.16 16.12
N GLY A 196 -0.84 -1.07 15.71
CA GLY A 196 -2.15 -1.48 15.20
C GLY A 196 -2.55 -0.75 13.92
N THR A 197 -1.57 -0.20 13.18
CA THR A 197 -1.82 0.58 11.95
C THR A 197 -2.26 -0.35 10.83
N THR A 198 -3.36 -0.02 10.17
CA THR A 198 -3.83 -0.74 8.97
C THR A 198 -2.90 -0.48 7.80
N MET A 199 -2.63 -1.49 6.98
CA MET A 199 -1.75 -1.35 5.83
C MET A 199 -2.39 -1.92 4.57
N VAL A 200 -2.27 -1.19 3.46
CA VAL A 200 -2.62 -1.66 2.11
C VAL A 200 -1.35 -1.62 1.27
N ILE A 201 -0.90 -2.78 0.82
CA ILE A 201 0.40 -2.95 0.16
C ILE A 201 0.17 -3.50 -1.24
N VAL A 202 0.69 -2.81 -2.26
CA VAL A 202 0.77 -3.34 -3.63
C VAL A 202 2.15 -3.93 -3.80
N THR A 203 2.24 -5.22 -4.15
CA THR A 203 3.50 -5.89 -4.46
C THR A 203 3.27 -7.13 -5.33
N HIS A 204 4.32 -7.60 -5.99
CA HIS A 204 4.36 -8.86 -6.72
C HIS A 204 5.39 -9.85 -6.14
N GLU A 205 6.05 -9.50 -5.04
CA GLU A 205 7.07 -10.31 -4.39
C GLU A 205 6.43 -11.38 -3.49
N LEU A 206 6.40 -12.63 -3.96
CA LEU A 206 5.70 -13.74 -3.28
C LEU A 206 6.20 -14.01 -1.87
N GLU A 207 7.50 -13.90 -1.62
CA GLU A 207 8.09 -14.12 -0.31
C GLU A 207 7.57 -13.10 0.71
N SER A 208 7.56 -11.82 0.33
CA SER A 208 6.96 -10.76 1.14
C SER A 208 5.47 -10.99 1.35
N ILE A 209 4.71 -11.32 0.29
CA ILE A 209 3.26 -11.58 0.39
C ILE A 209 2.98 -12.66 1.43
N CYS A 210 3.66 -13.82 1.33
CA CYS A 210 3.46 -14.93 2.26
C CYS A 210 3.89 -14.60 3.70
N LYS A 211 4.82 -13.66 3.88
CA LYS A 211 5.35 -13.27 5.18
C LYS A 211 4.51 -12.23 5.89
N ILE A 212 4.06 -11.19 5.16
CA ILE A 212 3.44 -10.01 5.78
C ILE A 212 1.92 -9.97 5.67
N ALA A 213 1.31 -10.60 4.64
CA ALA A 213 -0.11 -10.42 4.38
C ALA A 213 -0.98 -11.21 5.37
N HIS A 214 -1.95 -10.53 5.97
CA HIS A 214 -3.07 -11.20 6.63
C HIS A 214 -4.11 -11.67 5.61
N ARG A 215 -4.29 -10.91 4.53
CA ARG A 215 -5.22 -11.22 3.44
C ARG A 215 -4.69 -10.63 2.13
N VAL A 216 -4.99 -11.31 1.05
CA VAL A 216 -4.64 -10.94 -0.32
C VAL A 216 -5.92 -10.69 -1.12
N VAL A 217 -5.88 -9.66 -1.97
CA VAL A 217 -6.85 -9.42 -3.04
C VAL A 217 -6.09 -9.50 -4.36
N MET A 218 -6.48 -10.41 -5.25
CA MET A 218 -5.83 -10.61 -6.54
C MET A 218 -6.66 -10.03 -7.68
N LEU A 219 -6.08 -9.03 -8.35
CA LEU A 219 -6.62 -8.45 -9.58
C LEU A 219 -6.10 -9.21 -10.81
N ASP A 220 -6.94 -9.35 -11.81
CA ASP A 220 -6.59 -9.97 -13.09
C ASP A 220 -6.91 -9.04 -14.27
N LYS A 221 -5.98 -8.99 -15.22
CA LYS A 221 -6.09 -8.13 -16.41
C LYS A 221 -7.17 -8.57 -17.38
N THR A 222 -7.38 -9.87 -17.51
CA THR A 222 -8.35 -10.44 -18.46
C THR A 222 -9.77 -10.37 -17.88
N ALA A 223 -9.92 -10.75 -16.61
CA ALA A 223 -11.20 -10.63 -15.90
C ALA A 223 -11.57 -9.18 -15.59
N LYS A 224 -10.58 -8.25 -15.66
CA LYS A 224 -10.73 -6.84 -15.31
C LYS A 224 -11.34 -6.61 -13.92
N GLY A 225 -11.00 -7.47 -12.97
CA GLY A 225 -11.57 -7.45 -11.64
C GLY A 225 -10.83 -8.34 -10.66
N ILE A 226 -11.43 -8.57 -9.51
CA ILE A 226 -10.90 -9.48 -8.49
C ILE A 226 -11.22 -10.92 -8.90
N ILE A 227 -10.20 -11.78 -8.89
CA ILE A 227 -10.34 -13.22 -9.17
C ILE A 227 -10.13 -14.10 -7.94
N ALA A 228 -9.51 -13.55 -6.90
CA ALA A 228 -9.33 -14.27 -5.63
C ALA A 228 -9.18 -13.29 -4.47
N GLU A 229 -9.67 -13.72 -3.31
CA GLU A 229 -9.50 -13.04 -2.04
C GLU A 229 -9.38 -14.09 -0.93
N GLY A 230 -8.40 -13.92 -0.02
CA GLY A 230 -8.20 -14.85 1.09
C GLY A 230 -6.82 -14.72 1.72
N ASP A 231 -6.52 -15.60 2.68
CA ASP A 231 -5.18 -15.70 3.23
C ASP A 231 -4.19 -16.29 2.20
N PRO A 232 -2.91 -15.86 2.21
CA PRO A 232 -1.94 -16.27 1.19
C PRO A 232 -1.76 -17.80 1.10
N GLN A 233 -1.74 -18.46 2.26
CA GLN A 233 -1.53 -19.91 2.33
C GLN A 233 -2.73 -20.67 1.75
N GLY A 234 -3.96 -20.27 2.11
CA GLY A 234 -5.17 -20.84 1.56
C GLY A 234 -5.28 -20.64 0.05
N LEU A 235 -4.91 -19.45 -0.47
CA LEU A 235 -4.90 -19.19 -1.89
C LEU A 235 -3.88 -20.06 -2.63
N LYS A 236 -2.68 -20.23 -2.06
CA LYS A 236 -1.61 -21.06 -2.62
C LYS A 236 -2.00 -22.54 -2.69
N GLU A 237 -2.63 -23.07 -1.62
CA GLU A 237 -2.87 -24.52 -1.46
C GLU A 237 -4.21 -24.97 -2.05
N LYS A 238 -5.26 -24.12 -1.95
CA LYS A 238 -6.65 -24.53 -2.19
C LYS A 238 -7.29 -23.90 -3.41
N SER A 239 -6.66 -22.88 -4.02
CA SER A 239 -7.27 -22.23 -5.19
C SER A 239 -7.39 -23.20 -6.36
N THR A 240 -8.57 -23.22 -6.98
CA THR A 240 -8.83 -23.98 -8.22
C THR A 240 -8.61 -23.13 -9.47
N ASP A 241 -8.54 -21.80 -9.36
CA ASP A 241 -8.27 -20.91 -10.50
C ASP A 241 -6.82 -21.06 -10.97
N PRO A 242 -6.58 -21.43 -12.23
CA PRO A 242 -5.23 -21.63 -12.77
C PRO A 242 -4.34 -20.39 -12.68
N ARG A 243 -4.92 -19.18 -12.76
CA ARG A 243 -4.20 -17.90 -12.68
C ARG A 243 -3.65 -17.67 -11.26
N VAL A 244 -4.47 -17.94 -10.26
CA VAL A 244 -4.09 -17.83 -8.85
C VAL A 244 -2.98 -18.83 -8.54
N ARG A 245 -3.13 -20.09 -8.96
CA ARG A 245 -2.11 -21.12 -8.80
C ARG A 245 -0.80 -20.76 -9.50
N SER A 246 -0.89 -20.33 -10.75
CA SER A 246 0.25 -19.87 -11.55
C SER A 246 1.03 -18.77 -10.86
N PHE A 247 0.33 -17.77 -10.31
CA PHE A 247 0.93 -16.67 -9.57
C PHE A 247 1.69 -17.17 -8.33
N PHE A 248 1.03 -17.96 -7.46
CA PHE A 248 1.64 -18.41 -6.21
C PHE A 248 2.71 -19.50 -6.39
N LEU A 249 2.64 -20.30 -7.46
CA LEU A 249 3.62 -21.35 -7.75
C LEU A 249 4.77 -20.87 -8.66
N ARG A 250 4.75 -19.63 -9.15
CA ARG A 250 5.70 -19.09 -10.15
C ARG A 250 5.78 -20.00 -11.39
N GLN A 251 4.64 -20.55 -11.81
CA GLN A 251 4.54 -21.41 -12.97
C GLN A 251 3.81 -20.69 -14.10
N LEU A 252 4.11 -21.05 -15.33
CA LEU A 252 3.32 -20.55 -16.45
C LEU A 252 1.94 -21.23 -16.40
N PRO A 253 0.84 -20.52 -16.72
CA PRO A 253 -0.46 -21.15 -16.88
C PRO A 253 -0.40 -22.27 -17.91
N ASP A 254 -1.21 -23.32 -17.72
CA ASP A 254 -1.29 -24.44 -18.66
C ASP A 254 -1.57 -23.97 -20.09
N ALA A 255 -1.05 -24.72 -21.09
CA ALA A 255 -1.09 -24.34 -22.51
C ALA A 255 -2.50 -24.02 -23.01
N ASP A 256 -3.51 -24.75 -22.54
CA ASP A 256 -4.91 -24.55 -22.92
C ASP A 256 -5.48 -23.18 -22.48
N TYR A 257 -4.88 -22.57 -21.47
CA TYR A 257 -5.28 -21.24 -20.98
C TYR A 257 -4.60 -20.10 -21.76
N ARG A 258 -3.42 -20.35 -22.37
CA ARG A 258 -2.69 -19.35 -23.16
C ARG A 258 -3.38 -19.02 -24.46
N ASP A 259 -3.94 -20.01 -25.13
CA ASP A 259 -4.58 -19.85 -26.44
C ASP A 259 -5.91 -19.08 -26.37
N GLY A 260 -6.59 -19.10 -25.22
CA GLY A 260 -7.81 -18.29 -24.98
C GLY A 260 -7.56 -16.83 -24.57
N ALA A 261 -6.42 -16.52 -23.97
CA ALA A 261 -6.11 -15.20 -23.41
C ALA A 261 -5.35 -14.28 -24.38
N TYR A 262 -4.67 -14.84 -25.39
CA TYR A 262 -3.88 -14.10 -26.39
C TYR A 262 -4.37 -14.29 -27.82
N GLY A 263 -5.50 -14.96 -28.03
CA GLY A 263 -6.14 -15.17 -29.32
C GLY A 263 -7.09 -14.03 -29.69
N LYS A 264 -6.60 -13.14 -30.52
CA LYS A 264 -7.15 -12.07 -31.37
C LYS A 264 -6.91 -10.67 -30.90
#